data_fa62507039f0b32f8d4b1c21e5b7fbb2
#
_entry.id   fa62507039f0b32f8d4b1c21e5b7fbb2
#
_cell.length_a   1.000
_cell.length_b   1.000
_cell.length_c   1.000
_cell.angle_alpha   90.00
_cell.angle_beta   90.00
_cell.angle_gamma   90.00
#
_symmetry.space_group_name_H-M   'P 1'
#
loop_
_entity.id
_entity.type
_entity.pdbx_description
1 polymer ?
#
loop_
_entity_poly.entity_id
_entity_poly.type
_entity_poly.pdbx_seq_one_letter_code
_entity_poly.pdbx_strand_id
1 'polypeptide(L)'
;MELETAVRLNANILHIIWVDNAYNMVAIQEEKKYQRLSGVEFGPVDFKAYADAFGAKGFAVESADALEPTLRAAMDVDGPAVVAIPVDYSDNPLLMGQLHLSQIL
;
A
#
# COMPACT_ATOMS: atom_id res chain seq x y z
N MET A 1 -4.75 6.42 13.26
CA MET A 1 -5.36 5.80 14.48
C MET A 1 -6.80 5.33 14.26
N GLU A 2 -7.36 5.60 13.09
CA GLU A 2 -8.73 5.22 12.70
C GLU A 2 -8.97 3.70 12.69
N LEU A 3 -7.90 2.89 12.58
CA LEU A 3 -8.00 1.43 12.65
C LEU A 3 -8.49 0.96 14.05
N GLU A 4 -8.07 1.66 15.12
CA GLU A 4 -8.63 1.41 16.48
C GLU A 4 -10.15 1.62 16.49
N THR A 5 -10.59 2.73 15.91
CA THR A 5 -12.02 3.05 15.82
C THR A 5 -12.77 1.99 15.01
N ALA A 6 -12.20 1.55 13.88
CA ALA A 6 -12.80 0.51 13.05
C ALA A 6 -12.95 -0.81 13.81
N VAL A 7 -11.94 -1.20 14.59
CA VAL A 7 -11.97 -2.40 15.44
C VAL A 7 -13.04 -2.27 16.52
N ARG A 8 -13.04 -1.16 17.26
CA ARG A 8 -13.97 -0.91 18.37
C ARG A 8 -15.43 -0.89 17.92
N LEU A 9 -15.69 -0.41 16.70
CA LEU A 9 -17.03 -0.38 16.10
C LEU A 9 -17.36 -1.62 15.28
N ASN A 10 -16.46 -2.60 15.21
CA ASN A 10 -16.56 -3.77 14.33
C ASN A 10 -16.93 -3.39 12.88
N ALA A 11 -16.29 -2.34 12.35
CA ALA A 11 -16.58 -1.85 11.01
C ALA A 11 -16.12 -2.87 9.96
N ASN A 12 -17.03 -3.32 9.11
CA ASN A 12 -16.72 -4.27 8.04
C ASN A 12 -16.06 -3.54 6.87
N ILE A 13 -14.76 -3.28 6.98
CA ILE A 13 -13.95 -2.59 5.98
C ILE A 13 -12.75 -3.44 5.57
N LEU A 14 -12.39 -3.35 4.31
CA LEU A 14 -11.16 -3.91 3.75
C LEU A 14 -10.22 -2.77 3.34
N HIS A 15 -9.12 -2.64 4.06
CA HIS A 15 -8.07 -1.67 3.78
C HIS A 15 -6.94 -2.35 3.00
N ILE A 16 -6.74 -1.95 1.76
CA ILE A 16 -5.67 -2.46 0.89
C ILE A 16 -4.52 -1.44 0.90
N ILE A 17 -3.31 -1.91 1.23
CA ILE A 17 -2.10 -1.12 1.24
C ILE A 17 -1.17 -1.61 0.13
N TRP A 18 -0.82 -0.72 -0.79
CA TRP A 18 0.19 -0.97 -1.80
C TRP A 18 1.55 -0.61 -1.23
N VAL A 19 2.47 -1.57 -1.22
CA VAL A 19 3.74 -1.49 -0.49
C VAL A 19 4.91 -1.51 -1.47
N ASP A 20 5.66 -0.42 -1.51
CA ASP A 20 6.91 -0.29 -2.28
C ASP A 20 8.08 0.25 -1.44
N ASN A 21 7.85 0.49 -0.13
CA ASN A 21 8.82 1.03 0.83
C ASN A 21 9.41 2.39 0.43
N ALA A 22 8.66 3.17 -0.35
CA ALA A 22 9.09 4.49 -0.80
C ALA A 22 7.93 5.49 -0.88
N TYR A 23 8.24 6.77 -0.82
CA TYR A 23 7.34 7.85 -1.21
C TYR A 23 7.41 8.05 -2.73
N ASN A 24 6.88 7.09 -3.47
CA ASN A 24 7.13 6.92 -4.90
C ASN A 24 6.77 8.16 -5.74
N MET A 25 5.64 8.81 -5.47
CA MET A 25 5.25 10.03 -6.19
C MET A 25 6.30 11.15 -5.99
N VAL A 26 6.83 11.29 -4.78
CA VAL A 26 7.89 12.26 -4.47
C VAL A 26 9.19 11.86 -5.15
N ALA A 27 9.53 10.57 -5.13
CA ALA A 27 10.72 10.03 -5.79
C ALA A 27 10.73 10.36 -7.30
N ILE A 28 9.60 10.14 -7.98
CA ILE A 28 9.45 10.47 -9.42
C ILE A 28 9.67 11.96 -9.68
N GLN A 29 9.14 12.84 -8.81
CA GLN A 29 9.30 14.28 -8.95
C GLN A 29 10.75 14.72 -8.69
N GLU A 30 11.40 14.16 -7.67
CA GLU A 30 12.81 14.44 -7.37
C GLU A 30 13.73 13.99 -8.50
N GLU A 31 13.54 12.77 -9.01
CA GLU A 31 14.33 12.25 -10.11
C GLU A 31 14.20 13.14 -11.35
N LYS A 32 12.95 13.53 -11.69
CA LYS A 32 12.69 14.40 -12.84
C LYS A 32 13.33 15.78 -12.70
N LYS A 33 13.26 16.36 -11.49
CA LYS A 33 13.69 17.76 -11.27
C LYS A 33 15.16 17.88 -10.89
N TYR A 34 15.66 16.97 -10.08
CA TYR A 34 16.98 17.07 -9.47
C TYR A 34 17.94 15.96 -9.90
N GLN A 35 17.46 14.95 -10.62
CA GLN A 35 18.21 13.77 -11.05
C GLN A 35 18.90 13.05 -9.88
N ARG A 36 18.27 13.12 -8.72
CA ARG A 36 18.70 12.44 -7.48
C ARG A 36 17.53 12.29 -6.54
N LEU A 37 17.59 11.23 -5.71
CA LEU A 37 16.62 10.94 -4.66
C LEU A 37 17.18 11.38 -3.29
N SER A 38 16.31 11.85 -2.39
CA SER A 38 16.68 12.23 -1.03
C SER A 38 15.51 12.05 -0.06
N GLY A 39 15.68 11.14 0.92
CA GLY A 39 14.69 10.95 1.99
C GLY A 39 13.36 10.33 1.55
N VAL A 40 13.31 9.69 0.38
CA VAL A 40 12.09 9.08 -0.17
C VAL A 40 11.99 7.59 0.11
N GLU A 41 13.06 6.94 0.48
CA GLU A 41 13.09 5.53 0.87
C GLU A 41 12.92 5.39 2.38
N PHE A 42 12.19 4.39 2.82
CA PHE A 42 12.06 4.05 4.22
C PHE A 42 12.14 2.53 4.41
N GLY A 43 12.40 2.11 5.67
CA GLY A 43 12.52 0.70 6.01
C GLY A 43 11.19 -0.07 5.84
N PRO A 44 11.27 -1.39 5.76
CA PRO A 44 10.08 -2.22 5.62
C PRO A 44 9.17 -2.08 6.86
N VAL A 45 7.87 -1.98 6.60
CA VAL A 45 6.83 -1.99 7.63
C VAL A 45 6.04 -3.28 7.51
N ASP A 46 5.94 -4.03 8.60
CA ASP A 46 5.06 -5.20 8.66
C ASP A 46 3.61 -4.75 8.93
N PHE A 47 2.87 -4.50 7.84
CA PHE A 47 1.48 -4.07 7.92
C PHE A 47 0.53 -5.15 8.44
N LYS A 48 0.89 -6.44 8.31
CA LYS A 48 0.14 -7.52 8.92
C LYS A 48 0.24 -7.45 10.44
N ALA A 49 1.46 -7.36 10.97
CA ALA A 49 1.68 -7.20 12.41
C ALA A 49 1.08 -5.90 12.95
N TYR A 50 1.15 -4.81 12.17
CA TYR A 50 0.49 -3.55 12.51
C TYR A 50 -1.03 -3.71 12.67
N ALA A 51 -1.71 -4.39 11.74
CA ALA A 51 -3.14 -4.64 11.83
C ALA A 51 -3.48 -5.52 13.05
N ASP A 52 -2.72 -6.60 13.23
CA ASP A 52 -2.91 -7.54 14.35
C ASP A 52 -2.73 -6.83 15.71
N ALA A 53 -1.82 -5.87 15.81
CA ALA A 53 -1.60 -5.07 17.04
C ALA A 53 -2.82 -4.21 17.43
N PHE A 54 -3.65 -3.81 16.48
CA PHE A 54 -4.91 -3.11 16.73
C PHE A 54 -6.10 -4.05 16.95
N GLY A 55 -5.91 -5.36 16.77
CA GLY A 55 -7.01 -6.33 16.82
C GLY A 55 -7.80 -6.46 15.51
N ALA A 56 -7.33 -5.84 14.43
CA ALA A 56 -7.81 -6.09 13.07
C ALA A 56 -7.20 -7.37 12.51
N LYS A 57 -7.72 -7.88 11.40
CA LYS A 57 -7.12 -9.03 10.72
C LYS A 57 -6.14 -8.58 9.64
N GLY A 58 -4.86 -8.91 9.82
CA GLY A 58 -3.80 -8.59 8.87
C GLY A 58 -3.52 -9.74 7.89
N PHE A 59 -3.31 -9.39 6.62
CA PHE A 59 -2.90 -10.29 5.54
C PHE A 59 -1.72 -9.68 4.79
N ALA A 60 -0.86 -10.54 4.26
CA ALA A 60 0.20 -10.15 3.34
C ALA A 60 0.11 -11.02 2.09
N VAL A 61 0.20 -10.41 0.92
CA VAL A 61 0.26 -11.10 -0.36
C VAL A 61 1.72 -11.42 -0.67
N GLU A 62 2.06 -12.70 -0.80
CA GLU A 62 3.44 -13.16 -1.00
C GLU A 62 3.80 -13.40 -2.46
N SER A 63 2.78 -13.55 -3.33
CA SER A 63 2.96 -13.78 -4.76
C SER A 63 1.73 -13.35 -5.54
N ALA A 64 1.86 -13.17 -6.86
CA ALA A 64 0.74 -12.84 -7.73
C ALA A 64 -0.39 -13.88 -7.64
N ASP A 65 -0.04 -15.17 -7.57
CA ASP A 65 -1.03 -16.27 -7.48
C ASP A 65 -1.77 -16.26 -6.14
N ALA A 66 -1.16 -15.70 -5.08
CA ALA A 66 -1.78 -15.58 -3.77
C ALA A 66 -2.73 -14.37 -3.67
N LEU A 67 -2.74 -13.46 -4.63
CA LEU A 67 -3.52 -12.22 -4.56
C LEU A 67 -5.03 -12.49 -4.40
N GLU A 68 -5.62 -13.23 -5.32
CA GLU A 68 -7.06 -13.50 -5.30
C GLU A 68 -7.50 -14.28 -4.06
N PRO A 69 -6.85 -15.41 -3.68
CA PRO A 69 -7.23 -16.12 -2.46
C PRO A 69 -7.10 -15.26 -1.20
N THR A 70 -6.06 -14.42 -1.11
CA THR A 70 -5.86 -13.53 0.04
C THR A 70 -6.96 -12.47 0.12
N LEU A 71 -7.32 -11.84 -1.00
CA LEU A 71 -8.40 -10.86 -1.03
C LEU A 71 -9.75 -11.50 -0.65
N ARG A 72 -10.05 -12.69 -1.15
CA ARG A 72 -11.27 -13.41 -0.78
C ARG A 72 -11.31 -13.70 0.72
N ALA A 73 -10.20 -14.22 1.28
CA ALA A 73 -10.11 -14.49 2.71
C ALA A 73 -10.28 -13.21 3.55
N ALA A 74 -9.74 -12.09 3.09
CA ALA A 74 -9.88 -10.81 3.77
C ALA A 74 -11.31 -10.25 3.70
N MET A 75 -12.02 -10.46 2.59
CA MET A 75 -13.43 -10.06 2.44
C MET A 75 -14.38 -10.88 3.34
N ASP A 76 -14.01 -12.11 3.70
CA ASP A 76 -14.82 -12.99 4.56
C ASP A 76 -14.62 -12.69 6.07
N VAL A 77 -13.75 -11.75 6.42
CA VAL A 77 -13.52 -11.36 7.82
C VAL A 77 -14.72 -10.58 8.35
N ASP A 78 -15.22 -10.96 9.51
CA ASP A 78 -16.19 -10.16 10.26
C ASP A 78 -15.43 -9.08 11.06
N GLY A 79 -15.49 -7.85 10.56
CA GLY A 79 -14.75 -6.72 11.08
C GLY A 79 -13.68 -6.18 10.12
N PRO A 80 -12.80 -5.30 10.60
CA PRO A 80 -11.79 -4.67 9.74
C PRO A 80 -10.65 -5.64 9.38
N ALA A 81 -10.32 -5.67 8.08
CA ALA A 81 -9.19 -6.40 7.55
C ALA A 81 -8.22 -5.45 6.83
N VAL A 82 -6.93 -5.75 6.91
CA VAL A 82 -5.86 -5.03 6.22
C VAL A 82 -5.10 -6.00 5.34
N VAL A 83 -4.92 -5.68 4.07
CA VAL A 83 -4.15 -6.49 3.11
C VAL A 83 -2.98 -5.67 2.59
N ALA A 84 -1.77 -6.13 2.85
CA ALA A 84 -0.54 -5.55 2.29
C ALA A 84 -0.19 -6.25 0.98
N ILE A 85 -0.08 -5.48 -0.10
CA ILE A 85 0.23 -5.98 -1.44
C ILE A 85 1.55 -5.34 -1.89
N PRO A 86 2.65 -6.11 -1.99
CA PRO A 86 3.87 -5.62 -2.61
C PRO A 86 3.62 -5.23 -4.05
N VAL A 87 4.10 -4.05 -4.47
CA VAL A 87 3.95 -3.56 -5.83
C VAL A 87 5.30 -3.10 -6.39
N ASP A 88 5.49 -3.33 -7.67
CA ASP A 88 6.62 -2.81 -8.43
C ASP A 88 6.16 -1.65 -9.31
N TYR A 89 6.71 -0.48 -9.06
CA TYR A 89 6.40 0.74 -9.81
C TYR A 89 7.46 1.09 -10.86
N SER A 90 8.30 0.15 -11.26
CA SER A 90 9.36 0.39 -12.25
C SER A 90 8.84 0.94 -13.58
N ASP A 91 7.61 0.60 -13.96
CA ASP A 91 6.97 1.08 -15.19
C ASP A 91 6.21 2.41 -15.03
N ASN A 92 6.10 2.96 -13.82
CA ASN A 92 5.40 4.22 -13.57
C ASN A 92 5.91 5.42 -14.40
N PRO A 93 7.22 5.58 -14.65
CA PRO A 93 7.70 6.67 -15.50
C PRO A 93 7.11 6.65 -16.92
N LEU A 94 6.86 5.46 -17.48
CA LEU A 94 6.22 5.29 -18.79
C LEU A 94 4.76 5.74 -18.75
N LEU A 95 4.04 5.32 -17.70
CA LEU A 95 2.64 5.70 -17.50
C LEU A 95 2.49 7.22 -17.31
N MET A 96 3.36 7.83 -16.52
CA MET A 96 3.37 9.27 -16.27
C MET A 96 3.64 10.07 -17.57
N GLY A 97 4.51 9.57 -18.44
CA GLY A 97 4.78 10.17 -19.74
C GLY A 97 3.56 10.13 -20.66
N GLN A 98 2.82 9.02 -20.66
CA GLN A 98 1.62 8.84 -21.48
C GLN A 98 0.43 9.69 -21.02
N LEU A 99 0.28 9.89 -19.73
CA LEU A 99 -0.85 10.64 -19.17
C LEU A 99 -0.65 12.16 -19.17
N HIS A 100 0.46 12.67 -19.72
CA HIS A 100 0.79 14.11 -19.70
C HIS A 100 0.66 14.77 -18.32
N LEU A 101 0.80 13.97 -17.25
CA LEU A 101 0.72 14.44 -15.85
C LEU A 101 1.80 15.48 -15.53
N SER A 102 2.77 15.69 -16.42
CA SER A 102 3.75 16.77 -16.33
C SER A 102 3.14 18.19 -16.34
N GLN A 103 1.86 18.31 -16.68
CA GLN A 103 1.14 19.61 -16.64
C GLN A 103 0.32 19.79 -15.36
N ILE A 104 0.16 18.75 -14.55
CA ILE A 104 -0.66 18.76 -13.33
C ILE A 104 0.22 18.89 -12.08
N LEU A 105 1.49 18.58 -12.21
CA LEU A 105 2.51 18.63 -11.17
C LEU A 105 3.54 19.71 -11.51
#